data_73337d4c9f72f6439f2262a3f00bec38
#
_entry.id   73337d4c9f72f6439f2262a3f00bec38
#
_cell.length_a   1.000
_cell.length_b   1.000
_cell.length_c   1.000
_cell.angle_alpha   90.00
_cell.angle_beta   90.00
_cell.angle_gamma   90.00
#
_symmetry.space_group_name_H-M   'P 1'
#
loop_
_entity.id
_entity.type
_entity.pdbx_description
1 polymer ?
#
loop_
_entity_poly.entity_id
_entity_poly.type
_entity_poly.pdbx_seq_one_letter_code
_entity_poly.pdbx_strand_id
1 'polypeptide(L)'
;GLNITAPIPGAHHAFRAGSTGLALEGILRSGDRRPETVAAIEKAEAWFLKELPRLRRGTVDTMYNVWGHSYGIKALAELYNYRNGDDAKQSALKNLAQTQVQRLKRYEDVNGGWGYYDFDEATQKPTGLPTSFTTATVMMALWKGKEVMGLELPPKEVTRGIEFLKRQQTPDFAYVYSNSHRYRPRYSINRPGGSLCRSTACNVARRVWGDPAPTDEIVKVWLDRLILRNGWVDIARKRPRPHSTHFANSGYFYFYGRYYAMDCVALLPETDRSV
;
A
#
# COMPACT_ATOMS: atom_id res chain seq x y z
N GLY A 1 20.94 -6.14 7.10
CA GLY A 1 20.71 -7.51 7.51
C GLY A 1 19.84 -8.26 6.52
N LEU A 2 19.96 -9.56 6.45
CA LEU A 2 19.11 -10.40 5.61
C LEU A 2 17.67 -10.36 6.15
N ASN A 3 16.72 -10.07 5.26
CA ASN A 3 15.31 -10.16 5.59
C ASN A 3 14.90 -11.64 5.57
N ILE A 4 14.46 -12.16 6.71
CA ILE A 4 14.08 -13.58 6.86
C ILE A 4 12.82 -13.96 6.04
N THR A 5 12.02 -12.97 5.63
CA THR A 5 10.82 -13.18 4.81
C THR A 5 11.05 -12.96 3.31
N ALA A 6 12.25 -12.52 2.94
CA ALA A 6 12.61 -12.26 1.56
C ALA A 6 14.11 -12.56 1.36
N PRO A 7 14.51 -13.84 1.35
CA PRO A 7 15.92 -14.24 1.32
C PRO A 7 16.62 -13.98 -0.02
N ILE A 8 15.89 -13.79 -1.09
CA ILE A 8 16.47 -13.59 -2.42
C ILE A 8 16.79 -12.12 -2.70
N PRO A 9 17.89 -11.80 -3.42
CA PRO A 9 18.32 -10.43 -3.69
C PRO A 9 17.25 -9.57 -4.37
N GLY A 10 16.48 -10.11 -5.29
CA GLY A 10 15.40 -9.40 -5.98
C GLY A 10 14.29 -8.92 -5.04
N ALA A 11 13.93 -9.73 -4.03
CA ALA A 11 12.97 -9.32 -3.00
C ALA A 11 13.52 -8.20 -2.11
N HIS A 12 14.81 -8.20 -1.78
CA HIS A 12 15.46 -7.08 -1.08
C HIS A 12 15.39 -5.79 -1.89
N HIS A 13 15.57 -5.85 -3.21
CA HIS A 13 15.41 -4.69 -4.10
C HIS A 13 13.96 -4.16 -4.05
N ALA A 14 12.96 -5.05 -4.07
CA ALA A 14 11.56 -4.69 -3.97
C ALA A 14 11.22 -3.99 -2.64
N PHE A 15 11.70 -4.51 -1.51
CA PHE A 15 11.54 -3.87 -0.21
C PHE A 15 12.26 -2.52 -0.12
N ARG A 16 13.45 -2.41 -0.70
CA ARG A 16 14.18 -1.14 -0.77
C ARG A 16 13.39 -0.11 -1.59
N ALA A 17 12.80 -0.49 -2.71
CA ALA A 17 11.95 0.41 -3.49
C ALA A 17 10.73 0.87 -2.69
N GLY A 18 10.02 -0.03 -2.03
CA GLY A 18 8.88 0.30 -1.18
C GLY A 18 9.23 1.25 -0.03
N SER A 19 10.29 0.95 0.73
CA SER A 19 10.71 1.78 1.87
C SER A 19 11.27 3.13 1.43
N THR A 20 12.00 3.20 0.31
CA THR A 20 12.47 4.47 -0.26
C THR A 20 11.28 5.31 -0.70
N GLY A 21 10.24 4.68 -1.32
CA GLY A 21 9.02 5.37 -1.71
C GLY A 21 8.29 6.01 -0.54
N LEU A 22 8.09 5.25 0.54
CA LEU A 22 7.46 5.77 1.76
C LEU A 22 8.25 6.91 2.40
N ALA A 23 9.58 6.78 2.50
CA ALA A 23 10.43 7.83 3.05
C ALA A 23 10.39 9.10 2.21
N LEU A 24 10.48 8.96 0.89
CA LEU A 24 10.44 10.08 -0.05
C LEU A 24 9.08 10.79 -0.01
N GLU A 25 7.96 10.06 0.01
CA GLU A 25 6.63 10.63 0.17
C GLU A 25 6.53 11.43 1.47
N GLY A 26 7.02 10.89 2.60
CA GLY A 26 7.02 11.59 3.88
C GLY A 26 7.84 12.87 3.89
N ILE A 27 9.04 12.84 3.31
CA ILE A 27 9.91 14.00 3.19
C ILE A 27 9.27 15.10 2.32
N LEU A 28 8.71 14.73 1.17
CA LEU A 28 8.07 15.68 0.26
C LEU A 28 6.85 16.35 0.89
N ARG A 29 6.02 15.57 1.59
CA ARG A 29 4.83 16.08 2.30
C ARG A 29 5.17 16.94 3.51
N SER A 30 6.35 16.76 4.12
CA SER A 30 6.78 17.63 5.25
C SER A 30 7.02 19.08 4.84
N GLY A 31 7.23 19.34 3.55
CA GLY A 31 7.54 20.66 3.03
C GLY A 31 8.94 21.17 3.40
N ASP A 32 9.77 20.34 4.03
CA ASP A 32 11.14 20.70 4.44
C ASP A 32 12.01 21.02 3.21
N ARG A 33 12.65 22.20 3.24
CA ARG A 33 13.48 22.73 2.13
C ARG A 33 14.92 22.96 2.56
N ARG A 34 15.36 22.42 3.68
CA ARG A 34 16.77 22.52 4.09
C ARG A 34 17.67 21.86 3.03
N PRO A 35 18.92 22.38 2.83
CA PRO A 35 19.80 21.88 1.78
C PRO A 35 20.02 20.36 1.81
N GLU A 36 20.19 19.79 3.00
CA GLU A 36 20.35 18.35 3.18
C GLU A 36 19.10 17.55 2.79
N THR A 37 17.90 18.11 3.03
CA THR A 37 16.63 17.51 2.63
C THR A 37 16.46 17.53 1.11
N VAL A 38 16.77 18.66 0.48
CA VAL A 38 16.75 18.78 -0.98
C VAL A 38 17.71 17.78 -1.63
N ALA A 39 18.94 17.69 -1.12
CA ALA A 39 19.93 16.72 -1.60
C ALA A 39 19.46 15.26 -1.44
N ALA A 40 18.78 14.95 -0.34
CA ALA A 40 18.18 13.62 -0.12
C ALA A 40 17.06 13.31 -1.13
N ILE A 41 16.19 14.29 -1.43
CA ILE A 41 15.14 14.17 -2.46
C ILE A 41 15.77 13.90 -3.83
N GLU A 42 16.76 14.69 -4.24
CA GLU A 42 17.43 14.52 -5.53
C GLU A 42 18.09 13.15 -5.67
N LYS A 43 18.76 12.70 -4.63
CA LYS A 43 19.36 11.36 -4.58
C LYS A 43 18.32 10.25 -4.67
N ALA A 44 17.19 10.40 -4.00
CA ALA A 44 16.10 9.42 -4.03
C ALA A 44 15.42 9.41 -5.41
N GLU A 45 15.17 10.56 -6.01
CA GLU A 45 14.63 10.69 -7.37
C GLU A 45 15.54 10.00 -8.40
N ALA A 46 16.83 10.31 -8.37
CA ALA A 46 17.82 9.68 -9.27
C ALA A 46 17.84 8.15 -9.08
N TRP A 47 17.74 7.67 -7.85
CA TRP A 47 17.65 6.25 -7.55
C TRP A 47 16.38 5.63 -8.12
N PHE A 48 15.23 6.28 -7.97
CA PHE A 48 13.94 5.80 -8.49
C PHE A 48 13.97 5.70 -10.03
N LEU A 49 14.42 6.75 -10.70
CA LEU A 49 14.54 6.77 -12.17
C LEU A 49 15.42 5.64 -12.68
N LYS A 50 16.49 5.31 -11.96
CA LYS A 50 17.44 4.26 -12.33
C LYS A 50 16.95 2.86 -11.96
N GLU A 51 16.45 2.65 -10.75
CA GLU A 51 16.28 1.32 -10.15
C GLU A 51 14.83 0.81 -10.18
N LEU A 52 13.83 1.68 -10.16
CA LEU A 52 12.43 1.25 -10.23
C LEU A 52 12.09 0.52 -11.54
N PRO A 53 12.61 0.91 -12.72
CA PRO A 53 12.46 0.12 -13.95
C PRO A 53 13.01 -1.31 -13.86
N ARG A 54 14.02 -1.51 -12.99
CA ARG A 54 14.67 -2.81 -12.77
C ARG A 54 13.95 -3.70 -11.77
N LEU A 55 12.93 -3.17 -11.10
CA LEU A 55 12.11 -3.93 -10.16
C LEU A 55 11.24 -4.93 -10.93
N ARG A 56 11.83 -6.08 -11.22
CA ARG A 56 11.21 -7.17 -11.98
C ARG A 56 11.79 -8.49 -11.54
N ARG A 57 11.06 -9.57 -11.83
CA ARG A 57 11.58 -10.91 -11.64
C ARG A 57 12.82 -11.11 -12.55
N GLY A 58 13.94 -11.40 -11.95
CA GLY A 58 15.18 -11.74 -12.65
C GLY A 58 15.49 -13.25 -12.64
N THR A 59 14.77 -14.01 -11.82
CA THR A 59 14.89 -15.46 -11.63
C THR A 59 13.52 -16.12 -11.72
N VAL A 60 13.46 -17.44 -11.57
CA VAL A 60 12.21 -18.19 -11.50
C VAL A 60 11.47 -18.00 -10.17
N ASP A 61 12.16 -17.47 -9.15
CA ASP A 61 11.61 -17.29 -7.81
C ASP A 61 10.56 -16.18 -7.76
N THR A 62 9.60 -16.35 -6.86
CA THR A 62 8.58 -15.37 -6.54
C THR A 62 9.16 -14.15 -5.83
N MET A 63 8.71 -12.94 -6.15
CA MET A 63 9.22 -11.69 -5.59
C MET A 63 8.14 -10.84 -4.92
N TYR A 64 8.50 -10.25 -3.78
CA TYR A 64 7.67 -9.26 -3.04
C TYR A 64 7.72 -7.88 -3.69
N ASN A 65 7.29 -7.73 -4.94
CA ASN A 65 7.47 -6.48 -5.67
C ASN A 65 6.21 -5.59 -5.76
N VAL A 66 5.03 -6.08 -5.41
CA VAL A 66 3.78 -5.30 -5.45
C VAL A 66 3.88 -4.05 -4.58
N TRP A 67 4.48 -4.14 -3.40
CA TRP A 67 4.77 -3.00 -2.52
C TRP A 67 5.67 -1.94 -3.17
N GLY A 68 6.74 -2.38 -3.84
CA GLY A 68 7.68 -1.50 -4.52
C GLY A 68 7.02 -0.70 -5.64
N HIS A 69 6.16 -1.34 -6.42
CA HIS A 69 5.40 -0.66 -7.48
C HIS A 69 4.38 0.32 -6.90
N SER A 70 3.62 -0.10 -5.87
CA SER A 70 2.56 0.73 -5.29
C SER A 70 3.11 1.97 -4.60
N TYR A 71 4.07 1.82 -3.69
CA TYR A 71 4.70 2.96 -3.04
C TYR A 71 5.58 3.76 -3.99
N GLY A 72 6.09 3.13 -5.04
CA GLY A 72 6.76 3.81 -6.15
C GLY A 72 5.83 4.79 -6.86
N ILE A 73 4.62 4.38 -7.25
CA ILE A 73 3.62 5.28 -7.87
C ILE A 73 3.29 6.45 -6.95
N LYS A 74 3.07 6.20 -5.63
CA LYS A 74 2.75 7.27 -4.68
C LYS A 74 3.89 8.29 -4.55
N ALA A 75 5.13 7.83 -4.44
CA ALA A 75 6.30 8.69 -4.38
C ALA A 75 6.51 9.49 -5.68
N LEU A 76 6.30 8.85 -6.84
CA LEU A 76 6.38 9.53 -8.13
C LEU A 76 5.32 10.62 -8.28
N ALA A 77 4.12 10.43 -7.71
CA ALA A 77 3.09 11.46 -7.69
C ALA A 77 3.50 12.68 -6.85
N GLU A 78 4.12 12.48 -5.69
CA GLU A 78 4.64 13.60 -4.89
C GLU A 78 5.83 14.30 -5.58
N LEU A 79 6.73 13.54 -6.22
CA LEU A 79 7.82 14.11 -7.03
C LEU A 79 7.28 14.91 -8.21
N TYR A 80 6.24 14.44 -8.87
CA TYR A 80 5.58 15.13 -9.97
C TYR A 80 5.10 16.52 -9.54
N ASN A 81 4.45 16.63 -8.38
CA ASN A 81 4.06 17.92 -7.81
C ASN A 81 5.28 18.76 -7.41
N TYR A 82 6.30 18.14 -6.82
CA TYR A 82 7.53 18.82 -6.42
C TYR A 82 8.30 19.43 -7.61
N ARG A 83 8.23 18.79 -8.76
CA ARG A 83 8.85 19.23 -10.03
C ARG A 83 7.93 20.09 -10.89
N ASN A 84 6.89 20.68 -10.30
CA ASN A 84 5.98 21.57 -11.02
C ASN A 84 6.76 22.67 -11.74
N GLY A 85 6.50 22.86 -13.04
CA GLY A 85 7.22 23.77 -13.92
C GLY A 85 8.45 23.18 -14.63
N ASP A 86 8.79 21.91 -14.39
CA ASP A 86 9.82 21.16 -15.14
C ASP A 86 9.14 20.04 -15.95
N ASP A 87 8.63 20.40 -17.12
CA ASP A 87 7.85 19.51 -17.99
C ASP A 87 8.61 18.22 -18.36
N ALA A 88 9.93 18.32 -18.54
CA ALA A 88 10.76 17.18 -18.91
C ALA A 88 10.84 16.15 -17.77
N LYS A 89 11.06 16.61 -16.53
CA LYS A 89 11.05 15.76 -15.35
C LYS A 89 9.67 15.22 -15.06
N GLN A 90 8.63 16.06 -15.13
CA GLN A 90 7.26 15.61 -14.94
C GLN A 90 6.87 14.50 -15.92
N SER A 91 7.22 14.65 -17.20
CA SER A 91 6.99 13.64 -18.22
C SER A 91 7.72 12.32 -17.92
N ALA A 92 9.00 12.38 -17.52
CA ALA A 92 9.77 11.21 -17.15
C ALA A 92 9.17 10.47 -15.96
N LEU A 93 8.76 11.21 -14.90
CA LEU A 93 8.12 10.66 -13.70
C LEU A 93 6.77 10.00 -14.03
N LYS A 94 5.93 10.66 -14.84
CA LYS A 94 4.65 10.13 -15.31
C LYS A 94 4.82 8.84 -16.11
N ASN A 95 5.76 8.80 -17.07
CA ASN A 95 6.03 7.62 -17.89
C ASN A 95 6.53 6.45 -17.03
N LEU A 96 7.38 6.72 -16.06
CA LEU A 96 7.83 5.71 -15.11
C LEU A 96 6.68 5.16 -14.28
N ALA A 97 5.80 6.04 -13.77
CA ALA A 97 4.62 5.64 -13.00
C ALA A 97 3.65 4.80 -13.85
N GLN A 98 3.42 5.19 -15.11
CA GLN A 98 2.58 4.43 -16.04
C GLN A 98 3.12 3.02 -16.28
N THR A 99 4.44 2.86 -16.33
CA THR A 99 5.09 1.54 -16.42
C THR A 99 4.77 0.68 -15.18
N GLN A 100 4.75 1.29 -13.98
CA GLN A 100 4.40 0.55 -12.75
C GLN A 100 2.93 0.11 -12.77
N VAL A 101 2.01 0.93 -13.28
CA VAL A 101 0.60 0.54 -13.47
C VAL A 101 0.47 -0.70 -14.34
N GLN A 102 1.21 -0.75 -15.47
CA GLN A 102 1.17 -1.92 -16.36
C GLN A 102 1.72 -3.19 -15.70
N ARG A 103 2.68 -3.06 -14.79
CA ARG A 103 3.16 -4.21 -14.00
C ARG A 103 2.13 -4.68 -12.99
N LEU A 104 1.54 -3.78 -12.22
CA LEU A 104 0.47 -4.12 -11.27
C LEU A 104 -0.71 -4.79 -11.97
N LYS A 105 -1.09 -4.33 -13.17
CA LYS A 105 -2.11 -5.00 -14.00
C LYS A 105 -1.80 -6.49 -14.22
N ARG A 106 -0.55 -6.83 -14.48
CA ARG A 106 -0.13 -8.23 -14.74
C ARG A 106 -0.10 -9.10 -13.49
N TYR A 107 -0.05 -8.50 -12.30
CA TYR A 107 0.06 -9.22 -11.02
C TYR A 107 -1.28 -9.39 -10.30
N GLU A 108 -2.34 -8.84 -10.85
CA GLU A 108 -3.67 -9.00 -10.29
C GLU A 108 -4.13 -10.46 -10.35
N ASP A 109 -4.69 -10.96 -9.24
CA ASP A 109 -5.32 -12.28 -9.22
C ASP A 109 -6.55 -12.32 -10.13
N VAL A 110 -6.81 -13.47 -10.74
CA VAL A 110 -7.95 -13.67 -11.67
C VAL A 110 -9.30 -13.40 -11.00
N ASN A 111 -9.39 -13.56 -9.69
CA ASN A 111 -10.57 -13.26 -8.88
C ASN A 111 -10.61 -11.82 -8.37
N GLY A 112 -9.65 -11.00 -8.77
CA GLY A 112 -9.44 -9.63 -8.34
C GLY A 112 -8.55 -9.49 -7.13
N GLY A 113 -7.91 -8.32 -7.00
CA GLY A 113 -7.02 -7.97 -5.91
C GLY A 113 -5.58 -8.43 -6.12
N TRP A 114 -4.72 -8.04 -5.18
CA TRP A 114 -3.28 -8.26 -5.25
C TRP A 114 -2.76 -8.89 -3.96
N GLY A 115 -1.80 -9.81 -4.14
CA GLY A 115 -0.98 -10.36 -3.07
C GLY A 115 0.34 -9.62 -2.92
N TYR A 116 1.26 -10.22 -2.18
CA TYR A 116 2.61 -9.67 -1.98
C TYR A 116 3.50 -9.84 -3.20
N TYR A 117 3.29 -10.94 -3.91
CA TYR A 117 4.18 -11.43 -4.95
C TYR A 117 3.69 -11.04 -6.34
N ASP A 118 4.61 -11.10 -7.31
CA ASP A 118 4.32 -10.93 -8.72
C ASP A 118 3.60 -12.17 -9.30
N PHE A 119 4.33 -13.25 -9.47
CA PHE A 119 3.85 -14.48 -10.10
C PHE A 119 4.18 -15.69 -9.24
N ASP A 120 3.47 -16.79 -9.47
CA ASP A 120 3.84 -18.10 -8.97
C ASP A 120 5.24 -18.50 -9.47
N GLU A 121 5.94 -19.33 -8.69
CA GLU A 121 7.29 -19.79 -9.02
C GLU A 121 7.35 -20.40 -10.43
N ALA A 122 8.39 -20.05 -11.16
CA ALA A 122 8.66 -20.50 -12.53
C ALA A 122 7.53 -20.25 -13.55
N THR A 123 6.58 -19.36 -13.25
CA THR A 123 5.44 -19.06 -14.13
C THR A 123 5.28 -17.56 -14.41
N GLN A 124 4.30 -17.19 -15.22
CA GLN A 124 3.78 -15.84 -15.36
C GLN A 124 2.30 -15.75 -14.92
N LYS A 125 1.86 -16.71 -14.14
CA LYS A 125 0.54 -16.71 -13.51
C LYS A 125 0.60 -15.90 -12.22
N PRO A 126 -0.33 -14.99 -11.94
CA PRO A 126 -0.44 -14.33 -10.64
C PRO A 126 -0.54 -15.33 -9.49
N THR A 127 0.02 -15.00 -8.32
CA THR A 127 0.22 -15.95 -7.21
C THR A 127 -1.05 -16.53 -6.60
N GLY A 128 -2.22 -15.99 -6.90
CA GLY A 128 -3.48 -16.49 -6.36
C GLY A 128 -3.67 -16.29 -4.84
N LEU A 129 -2.88 -15.41 -4.22
CA LEU A 129 -2.92 -15.12 -2.78
C LEU A 129 -3.22 -13.63 -2.50
N PRO A 130 -4.33 -13.07 -3.03
CA PRO A 130 -4.65 -11.68 -2.80
C PRO A 130 -5.02 -11.45 -1.32
N THR A 131 -4.53 -10.33 -0.78
CA THR A 131 -4.87 -9.88 0.59
C THR A 131 -5.61 -8.56 0.55
N SER A 132 -6.45 -8.30 1.55
CA SER A 132 -7.23 -7.07 1.61
C SER A 132 -6.35 -5.82 1.66
N PHE A 133 -5.32 -5.83 2.48
CA PHE A 133 -4.48 -4.66 2.69
C PHE A 133 -3.46 -4.42 1.55
N THR A 134 -2.94 -5.46 0.90
CA THR A 134 -2.13 -5.26 -0.31
C THR A 134 -2.98 -4.69 -1.44
N THR A 135 -4.20 -5.22 -1.60
CA THR A 135 -5.16 -4.68 -2.57
C THR A 135 -5.49 -3.22 -2.26
N ALA A 136 -5.76 -2.87 -0.99
CA ALA A 136 -6.01 -1.48 -0.60
C ALA A 136 -4.82 -0.57 -0.94
N THR A 137 -3.58 -1.02 -0.69
CA THR A 137 -2.36 -0.28 -1.05
C THR A 137 -2.26 -0.02 -2.56
N VAL A 138 -2.52 -1.04 -3.38
CA VAL A 138 -2.53 -0.89 -4.85
C VAL A 138 -3.62 0.10 -5.27
N MET A 139 -4.83 -0.05 -4.75
CA MET A 139 -5.96 0.83 -5.08
C MET A 139 -5.68 2.29 -4.72
N MET A 140 -5.08 2.55 -3.56
CA MET A 140 -4.65 3.91 -3.15
C MET A 140 -3.56 4.46 -4.07
N ALA A 141 -2.61 3.63 -4.50
CA ALA A 141 -1.55 4.05 -5.42
C ALA A 141 -2.10 4.39 -6.81
N LEU A 142 -3.00 3.56 -7.34
CA LEU A 142 -3.66 3.80 -8.62
C LEU A 142 -4.50 5.08 -8.58
N TRP A 143 -5.29 5.26 -7.51
CA TRP A 143 -6.06 6.49 -7.31
C TRP A 143 -5.16 7.73 -7.29
N LYS A 144 -4.12 7.73 -6.47
CA LYS A 144 -3.16 8.84 -6.37
C LYS A 144 -2.51 9.14 -7.72
N GLY A 145 -2.09 8.11 -8.44
CA GLY A 145 -1.48 8.25 -9.76
C GLY A 145 -2.43 8.86 -10.79
N LYS A 146 -3.70 8.47 -10.76
CA LYS A 146 -4.75 9.04 -11.60
C LYS A 146 -5.00 10.50 -11.29
N GLU A 147 -5.25 10.83 -10.01
CA GLU A 147 -5.61 12.19 -9.59
C GLU A 147 -4.48 13.20 -9.80
N VAL A 148 -3.22 12.80 -9.54
CA VAL A 148 -2.08 13.73 -9.60
C VAL A 148 -1.42 13.80 -10.97
N MET A 149 -1.26 12.66 -11.64
CA MET A 149 -0.49 12.56 -12.89
C MET A 149 -1.37 12.28 -14.12
N GLY A 150 -2.68 12.05 -13.93
CA GLY A 150 -3.56 11.65 -15.03
C GLY A 150 -3.14 10.32 -15.67
N LEU A 151 -2.75 9.31 -14.86
CA LEU A 151 -2.35 8.00 -15.37
C LEU A 151 -3.55 7.27 -15.99
N GLU A 152 -3.30 6.56 -17.07
CA GLU A 152 -4.24 5.64 -17.67
C GLU A 152 -4.30 4.36 -16.83
N LEU A 153 -5.49 4.05 -16.34
CA LEU A 153 -5.70 2.90 -15.48
C LEU A 153 -6.45 1.78 -16.21
N PRO A 154 -6.17 0.52 -15.88
CA PRO A 154 -6.88 -0.61 -16.44
C PRO A 154 -8.27 -0.74 -15.77
N PRO A 155 -9.39 -0.42 -16.46
CA PRO A 155 -10.69 -0.28 -15.80
C PRO A 155 -11.22 -1.59 -15.22
N LYS A 156 -10.97 -2.71 -15.87
CA LYS A 156 -11.41 -4.04 -15.41
C LYS A 156 -10.73 -4.43 -14.09
N GLU A 157 -9.43 -4.20 -13.99
CA GLU A 157 -8.63 -4.52 -12.80
C GLU A 157 -8.99 -3.60 -11.63
N VAL A 158 -9.25 -2.32 -11.88
CA VAL A 158 -9.74 -1.39 -10.87
C VAL A 158 -11.10 -1.85 -10.32
N THR A 159 -12.05 -2.18 -11.19
CA THR A 159 -13.36 -2.68 -10.78
C THR A 159 -13.24 -3.97 -9.95
N ARG A 160 -12.45 -4.95 -10.41
CA ARG A 160 -12.24 -6.20 -9.67
C ARG A 160 -11.55 -6.00 -8.33
N GLY A 161 -10.62 -5.04 -8.24
CA GLY A 161 -9.95 -4.68 -6.99
C GLY A 161 -10.92 -4.13 -5.94
N ILE A 162 -11.85 -3.24 -6.34
CA ILE A 162 -12.91 -2.72 -5.47
C ILE A 162 -13.85 -3.85 -5.04
N GLU A 163 -14.32 -4.66 -5.98
CA GLU A 163 -15.20 -5.80 -5.67
C GLU A 163 -14.50 -6.83 -4.77
N PHE A 164 -13.20 -7.03 -4.94
CA PHE A 164 -12.42 -7.86 -4.03
C PHE A 164 -12.47 -7.29 -2.60
N LEU A 165 -12.22 -5.98 -2.41
CA LEU A 165 -12.28 -5.34 -1.09
C LEU A 165 -13.68 -5.48 -0.47
N LYS A 166 -14.75 -5.27 -1.24
CA LYS A 166 -16.13 -5.48 -0.77
C LYS A 166 -16.36 -6.89 -0.26
N ARG A 167 -15.85 -7.90 -0.98
CA ARG A 167 -15.97 -9.31 -0.57
C ARG A 167 -15.17 -9.66 0.70
N GLN A 168 -14.14 -8.87 1.04
CA GLN A 168 -13.34 -9.07 2.26
C GLN A 168 -13.94 -8.38 3.49
N GLN A 169 -14.94 -7.53 3.31
CA GLN A 169 -15.56 -6.77 4.39
C GLN A 169 -16.42 -7.66 5.29
N THR A 170 -16.35 -7.42 6.59
CA THR A 170 -17.29 -7.92 7.60
C THR A 170 -18.36 -6.87 7.90
N PRO A 171 -19.51 -7.22 8.56
CA PRO A 171 -20.60 -6.29 8.79
C PRO A 171 -20.21 -5.00 9.55
N ASP A 172 -19.17 -5.03 10.37
CA ASP A 172 -18.67 -3.87 11.11
C ASP A 172 -17.57 -3.08 10.36
N PHE A 173 -17.42 -3.29 9.06
CA PHE A 173 -16.38 -2.68 8.22
C PHE A 173 -14.93 -3.03 8.63
N ALA A 174 -14.75 -4.16 9.32
CA ALA A 174 -13.45 -4.82 9.36
C ALA A 174 -13.23 -5.56 8.03
N TYR A 175 -11.98 -5.97 7.80
CA TYR A 175 -11.62 -6.74 6.61
C TYR A 175 -10.86 -7.99 7.00
N VAL A 176 -11.23 -9.11 6.43
CA VAL A 176 -10.47 -10.36 6.60
C VAL A 176 -9.12 -10.24 5.89
N TYR A 177 -8.16 -11.05 6.33
CA TYR A 177 -6.78 -10.94 5.86
C TYR A 177 -6.63 -11.23 4.36
N SER A 178 -7.18 -12.34 3.90
CA SER A 178 -7.12 -12.76 2.50
C SER A 178 -8.36 -13.54 2.12
N ASN A 179 -8.47 -13.91 0.86
CA ASN A 179 -9.59 -14.67 0.34
C ASN A 179 -9.79 -16.01 1.09
N SER A 180 -8.73 -16.74 1.41
CA SER A 180 -8.81 -17.98 2.19
C SER A 180 -9.26 -17.78 3.64
N HIS A 181 -9.02 -16.58 4.21
CA HIS A 181 -9.40 -16.24 5.58
C HIS A 181 -10.90 -15.90 5.72
N ARG A 182 -11.64 -15.72 4.63
CA ARG A 182 -13.11 -15.52 4.65
C ARG A 182 -13.84 -16.71 5.29
N TYR A 183 -13.31 -17.89 5.11
CA TYR A 183 -13.88 -19.13 5.67
C TYR A 183 -13.44 -19.40 7.11
N ARG A 184 -12.63 -18.50 7.67
CA ARG A 184 -12.07 -18.62 9.03
C ARG A 184 -12.22 -17.32 9.83
N PRO A 185 -13.47 -16.82 10.03
CA PRO A 185 -13.69 -15.48 10.63
C PRO A 185 -13.22 -15.42 12.08
N ARG A 186 -13.12 -16.55 12.77
CA ARG A 186 -12.67 -16.64 14.18
C ARG A 186 -11.14 -16.61 14.35
N TYR A 187 -10.36 -16.66 13.28
CA TYR A 187 -8.91 -16.53 13.39
C TYR A 187 -8.54 -15.20 14.03
N SER A 188 -7.56 -15.23 14.93
CA SER A 188 -7.13 -14.05 15.68
C SER A 188 -6.80 -12.86 14.78
N ILE A 189 -6.20 -13.09 13.62
CA ILE A 189 -5.90 -12.04 12.65
C ILE A 189 -7.15 -11.37 12.06
N ASN A 190 -8.29 -12.06 12.02
CA ASN A 190 -9.56 -11.52 11.50
C ASN A 190 -10.40 -10.82 12.58
N ARG A 191 -10.10 -11.05 13.87
CA ARG A 191 -10.77 -10.35 14.96
C ARG A 191 -10.46 -8.86 14.95
N PRO A 192 -11.27 -8.01 15.62
CA PRO A 192 -11.05 -6.55 15.60
C PRO A 192 -9.62 -6.15 15.90
N GLY A 193 -8.98 -6.73 16.93
CA GLY A 193 -7.58 -6.43 17.26
C GLY A 193 -6.57 -6.82 16.19
N GLY A 194 -6.84 -7.89 15.41
CA GLY A 194 -5.98 -8.32 14.31
C GLY A 194 -6.20 -7.55 13.00
N SER A 195 -7.37 -6.92 12.83
CA SER A 195 -7.78 -6.24 11.60
C SER A 195 -7.62 -4.71 11.64
N LEU A 196 -7.26 -4.11 12.77
CA LEU A 196 -7.24 -2.66 12.99
C LEU A 196 -6.59 -1.89 11.84
N CYS A 197 -5.35 -2.21 11.56
CA CYS A 197 -4.54 -1.43 10.62
C CYS A 197 -4.98 -1.59 9.17
N ARG A 198 -5.41 -2.80 8.77
CA ARG A 198 -5.85 -3.02 7.38
C ARG A 198 -7.27 -2.51 7.15
N SER A 199 -8.11 -2.45 8.20
CA SER A 199 -9.47 -1.95 8.04
C SER A 199 -9.50 -0.45 7.75
N THR A 200 -8.61 0.34 8.36
CA THR A 200 -8.43 1.76 7.99
C THR A 200 -8.05 1.90 6.52
N ALA A 201 -7.03 1.16 6.06
CA ALA A 201 -6.59 1.21 4.67
C ALA A 201 -7.67 0.78 3.66
N CYS A 202 -8.42 -0.28 3.97
CA CYS A 202 -9.46 -0.77 3.06
C CYS A 202 -10.66 0.19 2.98
N ASN A 203 -11.06 0.79 4.10
CA ASN A 203 -12.15 1.77 4.12
C ASN A 203 -11.78 3.02 3.32
N VAL A 204 -10.58 3.58 3.52
CA VAL A 204 -10.13 4.74 2.75
C VAL A 204 -9.98 4.41 1.27
N ALA A 205 -9.43 3.25 0.93
CA ALA A 205 -9.28 2.84 -0.46
C ALA A 205 -10.63 2.75 -1.19
N ARG A 206 -11.66 2.14 -0.58
CA ARG A 206 -12.99 2.08 -1.18
C ARG A 206 -13.61 3.46 -1.34
N ARG A 207 -13.45 4.32 -0.33
CA ARG A 207 -14.05 5.65 -0.32
C ARG A 207 -13.49 6.56 -1.41
N VAL A 208 -12.18 6.60 -1.62
CA VAL A 208 -11.56 7.43 -2.67
C VAL A 208 -11.99 6.97 -4.09
N TRP A 209 -12.43 5.71 -4.23
CA TRP A 209 -13.00 5.19 -5.46
C TRP A 209 -14.51 5.35 -5.57
N GLY A 210 -15.12 6.16 -4.71
CA GLY A 210 -16.54 6.54 -4.80
C GLY A 210 -17.51 5.52 -4.20
N ASP A 211 -17.04 4.55 -3.41
CA ASP A 211 -17.94 3.66 -2.68
C ASP A 211 -18.54 4.42 -1.49
N PRO A 212 -19.88 4.59 -1.43
CA PRO A 212 -20.52 5.37 -0.37
C PRO A 212 -20.62 4.61 0.97
N ALA A 213 -20.40 3.29 0.96
CA ALA A 213 -20.63 2.47 2.15
C ALA A 213 -19.69 2.79 3.34
N PRO A 214 -18.37 3.05 3.15
CA PRO A 214 -17.54 3.55 4.23
C PRO A 214 -17.82 5.04 4.50
N THR A 215 -18.86 5.35 5.29
CA THR A 215 -19.21 6.73 5.66
C THR A 215 -18.16 7.40 6.56
N ASP A 216 -18.31 8.71 6.83
CA ASP A 216 -17.45 9.44 7.77
C ASP A 216 -17.48 8.80 9.16
N GLU A 217 -18.66 8.41 9.64
CA GLU A 217 -18.82 7.72 10.91
C GLU A 217 -18.05 6.40 10.97
N ILE A 218 -18.08 5.61 9.89
CA ILE A 218 -17.32 4.37 9.80
C ILE A 218 -15.82 4.64 9.84
N VAL A 219 -15.36 5.65 9.11
CA VAL A 219 -13.93 6.04 9.10
C VAL A 219 -13.50 6.47 10.51
N LYS A 220 -14.30 7.32 11.21
CA LYS A 220 -14.04 7.76 12.59
C LYS A 220 -13.99 6.58 13.55
N VAL A 221 -14.98 5.69 13.52
CA VAL A 221 -15.00 4.49 14.37
C VAL A 221 -13.73 3.64 14.20
N TRP A 222 -13.20 3.50 12.99
CA TRP A 222 -11.98 2.72 12.78
C TRP A 222 -10.71 3.46 13.17
N LEU A 223 -10.67 4.81 13.07
CA LEU A 223 -9.59 5.62 13.64
C LEU A 223 -9.57 5.51 15.17
N ASP A 224 -10.72 5.67 15.83
CA ASP A 224 -10.85 5.51 17.29
C ASP A 224 -10.42 4.12 17.76
N ARG A 225 -10.85 3.07 17.06
CA ARG A 225 -10.43 1.70 17.34
C ARG A 225 -8.91 1.52 17.22
N LEU A 226 -8.28 2.15 16.23
CA LEU A 226 -6.83 2.09 16.04
C LEU A 226 -6.10 2.79 17.19
N ILE A 227 -6.58 3.96 17.62
CA ILE A 227 -6.01 4.75 18.71
C ILE A 227 -6.18 4.01 20.05
N LEU A 228 -7.40 3.66 20.40
CA LEU A 228 -7.74 3.02 21.70
C LEU A 228 -7.06 1.65 21.87
N ARG A 229 -6.82 0.92 20.78
CA ARG A 229 -6.25 -0.43 20.81
C ARG A 229 -4.83 -0.48 20.27
N ASN A 230 -4.18 0.66 20.20
CA ASN A 230 -2.80 0.78 19.72
C ASN A 230 -1.83 -0.16 20.44
N GLY A 231 -2.01 -0.40 21.73
CA GLY A 231 -1.15 -1.29 22.51
C GLY A 231 -1.05 -2.71 21.94
N TRP A 232 -2.11 -3.23 21.32
CA TRP A 232 -2.07 -4.55 20.67
C TRP A 232 -1.19 -4.59 19.42
N VAL A 233 -1.17 -3.49 18.68
CA VAL A 233 -0.31 -3.36 17.49
C VAL A 233 1.13 -3.04 17.89
N ASP A 234 1.32 -2.25 18.94
CA ASP A 234 2.65 -1.91 19.48
C ASP A 234 3.38 -3.14 20.04
N ILE A 235 2.68 -4.05 20.70
CA ILE A 235 3.26 -5.32 21.13
C ILE A 235 3.86 -6.08 19.93
N ALA A 236 3.14 -6.11 18.80
CA ALA A 236 3.62 -6.75 17.59
C ALA A 236 4.88 -6.09 17.01
N ARG A 237 5.01 -4.76 17.12
CA ARG A 237 6.18 -3.99 16.68
C ARG A 237 7.48 -4.45 17.34
N LYS A 238 7.38 -4.88 18.59
CA LYS A 238 8.51 -5.32 19.41
C LYS A 238 8.87 -6.81 19.23
N ARG A 239 8.11 -7.55 18.41
CA ARG A 239 8.32 -8.99 18.22
C ARG A 239 9.17 -9.26 16.97
N PRO A 240 10.20 -10.10 17.07
CA PRO A 240 11.07 -10.42 15.94
C PRO A 240 10.41 -11.31 14.89
N ARG A 241 9.41 -12.09 15.29
CA ARG A 241 8.68 -13.00 14.39
C ARG A 241 7.32 -12.43 14.01
N PRO A 242 6.99 -12.36 12.72
CA PRO A 242 5.65 -11.97 12.27
C PRO A 242 4.57 -12.91 12.84
N HIS A 243 3.40 -12.33 13.09
CA HIS A 243 2.20 -13.07 13.51
C HIS A 243 2.34 -13.89 14.82
N SER A 244 3.26 -13.52 15.68
CA SER A 244 3.52 -14.23 16.95
C SER A 244 2.70 -13.71 18.13
N THR A 245 1.90 -12.67 17.97
CA THR A 245 1.04 -12.09 19.03
C THR A 245 -0.33 -12.74 19.07
N HIS A 246 -1.09 -12.49 20.17
CA HIS A 246 -2.43 -13.04 20.34
C HIS A 246 -3.39 -12.78 19.17
N PHE A 247 -3.29 -11.59 18.55
CA PHE A 247 -4.08 -11.23 17.37
C PHE A 247 -3.35 -11.47 16.05
N ALA A 248 -2.27 -12.23 16.07
CA ALA A 248 -1.44 -12.51 14.89
C ALA A 248 -0.96 -11.25 14.14
N ASN A 249 -0.85 -10.12 14.83
CA ASN A 249 -0.30 -8.90 14.26
C ASN A 249 1.20 -9.04 14.00
N SER A 250 1.68 -8.28 13.05
CA SER A 250 3.10 -8.16 12.71
C SER A 250 3.56 -6.72 12.87
N GLY A 251 4.85 -6.51 13.15
CA GLY A 251 5.39 -5.18 13.38
C GLY A 251 5.14 -4.18 12.26
N TYR A 252 5.09 -4.64 11.01
CA TYR A 252 4.81 -3.78 9.87
C TYR A 252 3.39 -3.18 9.90
N PHE A 253 2.40 -3.86 10.50
CA PHE A 253 1.04 -3.31 10.64
C PHE A 253 1.01 -2.06 11.52
N TYR A 254 1.92 -1.94 12.48
CA TYR A 254 2.03 -0.74 13.29
C TYR A 254 2.25 0.51 12.44
N PHE A 255 3.22 0.48 11.54
CA PHE A 255 3.51 1.58 10.63
C PHE A 255 2.45 1.71 9.52
N TYR A 256 2.02 0.59 8.98
CA TYR A 256 1.00 0.51 7.94
C TYR A 256 -0.32 1.18 8.38
N GLY A 257 -0.80 0.84 9.58
CA GLY A 257 -2.05 1.41 10.11
C GLY A 257 -1.97 2.92 10.29
N ARG A 258 -0.85 3.44 10.79
CA ARG A 258 -0.65 4.89 10.97
C ARG A 258 -0.54 5.64 9.66
N TYR A 259 0.15 5.05 8.70
CA TYR A 259 0.28 5.63 7.38
C TYR A 259 -1.09 5.86 6.73
N TYR A 260 -1.97 4.85 6.75
CA TYR A 260 -3.31 4.99 6.18
C TYR A 260 -4.30 5.73 7.10
N ALA A 261 -4.03 5.83 8.39
CA ALA A 261 -4.81 6.68 9.28
C ALA A 261 -4.73 8.16 8.87
N MET A 262 -3.57 8.61 8.37
CA MET A 262 -3.42 9.97 7.83
C MET A 262 -4.31 10.20 6.61
N ASP A 263 -4.40 9.22 5.71
CA ASP A 263 -5.30 9.30 4.55
C ASP A 263 -6.78 9.29 5.01
N CYS A 264 -7.13 8.55 6.06
CA CYS A 264 -8.47 8.59 6.67
C CYS A 264 -8.82 9.98 7.22
N VAL A 265 -7.91 10.58 8.00
CA VAL A 265 -8.11 11.93 8.57
C VAL A 265 -8.27 12.96 7.44
N ALA A 266 -7.49 12.85 6.37
CA ALA A 266 -7.58 13.78 5.24
C ALA A 266 -8.93 13.72 4.51
N LEU A 267 -9.64 12.59 4.58
CA LEU A 267 -10.98 12.44 3.98
C LEU A 267 -12.11 13.01 4.83
N LEU A 268 -11.89 13.17 6.12
CA LEU A 268 -12.92 13.69 7.02
C LEU A 268 -13.13 15.20 6.82
N PRO A 269 -14.34 15.72 7.07
CA PRO A 269 -14.58 17.14 7.15
C PRO A 269 -13.60 17.82 8.13
N GLU A 270 -13.27 19.07 7.88
CA GLU A 270 -12.30 19.82 8.69
C GLU A 270 -12.67 19.87 10.18
N THR A 271 -13.98 19.99 10.46
CA THR A 271 -14.56 19.96 11.79
C THR A 271 -14.31 18.66 12.56
N ASP A 272 -14.06 17.58 11.85
CA ASP A 272 -13.91 16.22 12.39
C ASP A 272 -12.44 15.76 12.46
N ARG A 273 -11.48 16.62 12.03
CA ARG A 273 -10.05 16.30 12.04
C ARG A 273 -9.34 16.54 13.37
N SER A 274 -10.04 17.13 14.34
CA SER A 274 -9.53 17.45 15.68
C SER A 274 -9.64 16.28 16.67
N VAL A 275 -9.40 15.07 16.22
CA VAL A 275 -9.45 13.87 17.07
C VAL A 275 -8.08 13.52 17.63
#